data_67bc6fef0a649f273c6dc1eac25d6cbf
#
_entry.id   67bc6fef0a649f273c6dc1eac25d6cbf
#
_cell.length_a   1.000
_cell.length_b   1.000
_cell.length_c   1.000
_cell.angle_alpha   90.00
_cell.angle_beta   90.00
_cell.angle_gamma   90.00
#
_symmetry.space_group_name_H-M   'P 1'
#
loop_
_entity.id
_entity.type
_entity.pdbx_description
1 polymer ?
#
loop_
_entity_poly.entity_id
_entity_poly.type
_entity_poly.pdbx_seq_one_letter_code
_entity_poly.pdbx_strand_id
1 'polypeptide(L)'
;ALKVALTHAGLYNISQANSTAAVRDNLEQSVGPDILICDMGLDDGEICKMVSDLRHHNIGRNPFLCVIGMTWQPEAHQVTQMLDCGIDHLILAPVSPQKVMARITSLIHNRPEFVVTADYVGPDRRMRTRGDLEPGLVEAPNSLRSKAIESWNHRQFENQLKGAIGAVNTRKIDRQAEIIAS
;
A
#
# COMPACT_ATOMS: atom_id res chain seq x y z
N ALA A 1 20.46 -2.46 -11.74
CA ALA A 1 20.56 -3.70 -10.94
C ALA A 1 19.19 -4.20 -10.48
N LEU A 2 18.39 -3.41 -9.74
CA LEU A 2 17.10 -3.85 -9.17
C LEU A 2 16.09 -4.27 -10.26
N LYS A 3 15.87 -3.45 -11.29
CA LYS A 3 14.95 -3.76 -12.40
C LYS A 3 15.25 -5.12 -13.05
N VAL A 4 16.51 -5.39 -13.34
CA VAL A 4 16.94 -6.67 -13.94
C VAL A 4 16.60 -7.85 -13.03
N ALA A 5 16.87 -7.72 -11.73
CA ALA A 5 16.56 -8.78 -10.77
C ALA A 5 15.05 -9.03 -10.62
N LEU A 6 14.24 -7.96 -10.63
CA LEU A 6 12.77 -8.08 -10.58
C LEU A 6 12.24 -8.76 -11.84
N THR A 7 12.78 -8.42 -13.02
CA THR A 7 12.41 -9.08 -14.30
C THR A 7 12.75 -10.57 -14.27
N HIS A 8 13.96 -10.94 -13.78
CA HIS A 8 14.35 -12.36 -13.64
C HIS A 8 13.47 -13.12 -12.65
N ALA A 9 12.89 -12.42 -11.67
CA ALA A 9 11.95 -13.00 -10.71
C ALA A 9 10.50 -13.09 -11.24
N GLY A 10 10.26 -12.77 -12.52
CA GLY A 10 8.94 -12.88 -13.15
C GLY A 10 8.07 -11.62 -13.05
N LEU A 11 8.61 -10.51 -12.56
CA LEU A 11 7.92 -9.23 -12.57
C LEU A 11 8.19 -8.52 -13.90
N TYR A 12 7.16 -8.46 -14.73
CA TYR A 12 7.20 -7.82 -16.05
C TYR A 12 6.49 -6.46 -16.00
N ASN A 13 6.56 -5.70 -17.06
CA ASN A 13 5.93 -4.37 -17.20
C ASN A 13 6.38 -3.37 -16.12
N ILE A 14 7.70 -3.32 -15.88
CA ILE A 14 8.29 -2.40 -14.90
C ILE A 14 8.44 -1.02 -15.53
N SER A 15 7.65 -0.06 -15.09
CA SER A 15 7.81 1.37 -15.38
C SER A 15 8.68 2.05 -14.31
N GLN A 16 9.31 3.16 -14.69
CA GLN A 16 10.10 3.99 -13.78
C GLN A 16 9.57 5.41 -13.83
N ALA A 17 9.48 6.04 -12.67
CA ALA A 17 9.12 7.43 -12.50
C ALA A 17 10.18 8.12 -11.63
N ASN A 18 10.51 9.35 -11.95
CA ASN A 18 11.50 10.16 -11.25
C ASN A 18 10.92 11.37 -10.52
N SER A 19 9.59 11.42 -10.40
CA SER A 19 8.87 12.44 -9.65
C SER A 19 7.55 11.87 -9.13
N THR A 20 7.02 12.46 -8.06
CA THR A 20 5.68 12.12 -7.53
C THR A 20 4.58 12.40 -8.54
N ALA A 21 4.70 13.43 -9.36
CA ALA A 21 3.77 13.72 -10.44
C ALA A 21 3.69 12.56 -11.45
N ALA A 22 4.83 12.05 -11.91
CA ALA A 22 4.86 10.92 -12.83
C ALA A 22 4.35 9.62 -12.20
N VAL A 23 4.55 9.41 -10.88
CA VAL A 23 3.93 8.29 -10.15
C VAL A 23 2.42 8.46 -10.13
N ARG A 24 1.91 9.65 -9.80
CA ARG A 24 0.47 9.95 -9.79
C ARG A 24 -0.20 9.66 -11.13
N ASP A 25 0.41 10.09 -12.23
CA ASP A 25 -0.10 9.82 -13.58
C ASP A 25 -0.21 8.32 -13.87
N ASN A 26 0.76 7.52 -13.41
CA ASN A 26 0.69 6.06 -13.52
C ASN A 26 -0.43 5.43 -12.67
N LEU A 27 -0.73 6.00 -11.50
CA LEU A 27 -1.80 5.51 -10.62
C LEU A 27 -3.20 5.77 -11.19
N GLU A 28 -3.35 6.79 -12.03
CA GLU A 28 -4.63 7.16 -12.67
C GLU A 28 -4.93 6.35 -13.95
N GLN A 29 -3.98 5.59 -14.47
CA GLN A 29 -4.18 4.78 -15.67
C GLN A 29 -5.25 3.71 -15.46
N SER A 30 -5.91 3.31 -16.55
CA SER A 30 -6.98 2.30 -16.53
C SER A 30 -6.51 0.93 -16.01
N VAL A 31 -5.26 0.58 -16.30
CA VAL A 31 -4.57 -0.57 -15.72
C VAL A 31 -3.43 -0.02 -14.86
N GLY A 32 -3.72 0.20 -13.59
CA GLY A 32 -2.73 0.67 -12.62
C GLY A 32 -1.70 -0.42 -12.27
N PRO A 33 -0.61 -0.03 -11.59
CA PRO A 33 0.39 -0.97 -11.12
C PRO A 33 -0.17 -1.91 -10.05
N ASP A 34 0.46 -3.09 -9.90
CA ASP A 34 0.15 -4.04 -8.81
C ASP A 34 0.97 -3.75 -7.56
N ILE A 35 2.12 -3.11 -7.74
CA ILE A 35 3.03 -2.72 -6.66
C ILE A 35 3.77 -1.43 -7.01
N LEU A 36 3.90 -0.56 -6.04
CA LEU A 36 4.76 0.62 -6.07
C LEU A 36 5.97 0.39 -5.16
N ILE A 37 7.17 0.57 -5.70
CA ILE A 37 8.41 0.60 -4.92
C ILE A 37 8.99 2.00 -5.09
N CYS A 38 9.06 2.77 -4.01
CA CYS A 38 9.42 4.18 -4.09
C CYS A 38 10.47 4.57 -3.05
N ASP A 39 11.30 5.53 -3.41
CA ASP A 39 12.18 6.23 -2.46
C ASP A 39 11.34 7.21 -1.65
N MET A 40 11.36 7.09 -0.33
CA MET A 40 10.56 7.93 0.58
C MET A 40 11.08 9.37 0.67
N GLY A 41 12.30 9.63 0.17
CA GLY A 41 12.88 10.96 0.03
C GLY A 41 12.55 11.64 -1.31
N LEU A 42 11.82 10.98 -2.20
CA LEU A 42 11.47 11.56 -3.51
C LEU A 42 10.66 12.85 -3.32
N ASP A 43 11.06 13.90 -4.05
CA ASP A 43 10.45 15.23 -4.01
C ASP A 43 10.27 15.76 -2.56
N ASP A 44 11.34 15.69 -1.75
CA ASP A 44 11.38 16.16 -0.36
C ASP A 44 10.30 15.55 0.55
N GLY A 45 9.92 14.29 0.28
CA GLY A 45 8.94 13.54 1.08
C GLY A 45 7.48 13.69 0.61
N GLU A 46 7.21 14.38 -0.48
CA GLU A 46 5.89 14.46 -1.11
C GLU A 46 5.28 13.08 -1.41
N ILE A 47 6.13 12.06 -1.55
CA ILE A 47 5.70 10.67 -1.74
C ILE A 47 4.85 10.15 -0.57
N CYS A 48 5.14 10.55 0.67
CA CYS A 48 4.34 10.19 1.84
C CYS A 48 2.91 10.74 1.73
N LYS A 49 2.78 12.01 1.37
CA LYS A 49 1.48 12.64 1.15
C LYS A 49 0.72 11.96 0.02
N MET A 50 1.41 11.65 -1.08
CA MET A 50 0.81 10.96 -2.21
C MET A 50 0.29 9.56 -1.82
N VAL A 51 1.06 8.80 -1.01
CA VAL A 51 0.61 7.49 -0.51
C VAL A 51 -0.61 7.64 0.41
N SER A 52 -0.61 8.62 1.30
CA SER A 52 -1.77 8.93 2.15
C SER A 52 -3.00 9.27 1.30
N ASP A 53 -2.86 10.14 0.30
CA ASP A 53 -3.93 10.49 -0.64
C ASP A 53 -4.46 9.26 -1.39
N LEU A 54 -3.57 8.35 -1.80
CA LEU A 54 -3.95 7.07 -2.40
C LEU A 54 -4.77 6.21 -1.43
N ARG A 55 -4.32 6.06 -0.18
CA ARG A 55 -5.03 5.29 0.86
C ARG A 55 -6.42 5.85 1.18
N HIS A 56 -6.55 7.16 1.15
CA HIS A 56 -7.82 7.85 1.35
C HIS A 56 -8.70 7.88 0.10
N HIS A 57 -8.23 7.31 -1.02
CA HIS A 57 -8.90 7.28 -2.32
C HIS A 57 -9.14 8.69 -2.91
N ASN A 58 -8.25 9.63 -2.58
CA ASN A 58 -8.25 10.97 -3.17
C ASN A 58 -7.58 10.99 -4.55
N ILE A 59 -6.73 10.00 -4.81
CA ILE A 59 -6.03 9.79 -6.09
C ILE A 59 -5.99 8.30 -6.43
N GLY A 60 -5.76 8.00 -7.69
CA GLY A 60 -5.61 6.63 -8.19
C GLY A 60 -6.89 5.81 -8.08
N ARG A 61 -6.88 4.66 -8.71
CA ARG A 61 -8.05 3.76 -8.76
C ARG A 61 -8.07 2.71 -7.68
N ASN A 62 -6.89 2.33 -7.16
CA ASN A 62 -6.73 1.24 -6.20
C ASN A 62 -6.08 1.73 -4.91
N PRO A 63 -6.85 2.12 -3.88
CA PRO A 63 -6.31 2.54 -2.59
C PRO A 63 -5.59 1.41 -1.84
N PHE A 64 -5.77 0.16 -2.26
CA PHE A 64 -5.12 -1.01 -1.67
C PHE A 64 -3.87 -1.46 -2.44
N LEU A 65 -3.34 -0.64 -3.36
CA LEU A 65 -2.08 -0.92 -4.04
C LEU A 65 -0.99 -1.33 -3.03
N CYS A 66 -0.22 -2.39 -3.34
CA CYS A 66 0.95 -2.74 -2.51
C CYS A 66 2.02 -1.65 -2.61
N VAL A 67 2.49 -1.12 -1.49
CA VAL A 67 3.50 -0.06 -1.47
C VAL A 67 4.69 -0.44 -0.59
N ILE A 68 5.88 -0.47 -1.18
CA ILE A 68 7.16 -0.65 -0.49
C ILE A 68 7.93 0.67 -0.55
N GLY A 69 8.11 1.30 0.60
CA GLY A 69 8.99 2.46 0.75
C GLY A 69 10.45 2.03 0.93
N MET A 70 11.37 2.76 0.34
CA MET A 70 12.82 2.65 0.59
C MET A 70 13.33 3.98 1.14
N THR A 71 14.26 3.93 2.08
CA THR A 71 14.86 5.13 2.67
C THR A 71 16.31 4.91 3.06
N TRP A 72 17.07 6.00 3.18
CA TRP A 72 18.47 6.01 3.60
C TRP A 72 18.57 6.58 5.01
N GLN A 73 19.12 5.80 5.95
CA GLN A 73 19.47 6.25 7.31
C GLN A 73 18.44 7.22 7.95
N PRO A 74 17.17 6.82 8.05
CA PRO A 74 16.15 7.69 8.61
C PRO A 74 16.30 7.85 10.11
N GLU A 75 15.94 9.00 10.64
CA GLU A 75 15.73 9.17 12.07
C GLU A 75 14.44 8.50 12.54
N ALA A 76 14.33 8.18 13.83
CA ALA A 76 13.17 7.43 14.36
C ALA A 76 11.82 8.10 14.04
N HIS A 77 11.75 9.44 14.16
CA HIS A 77 10.52 10.18 13.83
C HIS A 77 10.13 10.08 12.34
N GLN A 78 11.13 10.08 11.44
CA GLN A 78 10.89 9.91 10.00
C GLN A 78 10.35 8.53 9.68
N VAL A 79 10.87 7.48 10.36
CA VAL A 79 10.32 6.11 10.22
C VAL A 79 8.85 6.08 10.58
N THR A 80 8.46 6.70 11.70
CA THR A 80 7.06 6.78 12.12
C THR A 80 6.21 7.49 11.06
N GLN A 81 6.63 8.66 10.58
CA GLN A 81 5.92 9.40 9.54
C GLN A 81 5.74 8.58 8.24
N MET A 82 6.81 7.88 7.80
CA MET A 82 6.74 7.02 6.62
C MET A 82 5.79 5.84 6.81
N LEU A 83 5.73 5.27 8.00
CA LEU A 83 4.79 4.20 8.31
C LEU A 83 3.34 4.72 8.39
N ASP A 84 3.14 5.90 8.96
CA ASP A 84 1.82 6.51 9.16
C ASP A 84 1.18 6.96 7.84
N CYS A 85 1.95 7.12 6.76
CA CYS A 85 1.36 7.39 5.46
C CYS A 85 0.67 6.17 4.81
N GLY A 86 0.78 4.96 5.41
CA GLY A 86 0.07 3.76 4.97
C GLY A 86 0.83 2.87 3.97
N ILE A 87 2.19 2.96 3.89
CA ILE A 87 2.99 1.99 3.12
C ILE A 87 2.83 0.58 3.71
N ASP A 88 3.03 -0.47 2.94
CA ASP A 88 2.97 -1.85 3.45
C ASP A 88 4.28 -2.24 4.14
N HIS A 89 5.41 -1.95 3.52
CA HIS A 89 6.75 -2.21 4.07
C HIS A 89 7.67 -1.01 3.91
N LEU A 90 8.59 -0.85 4.86
CA LEU A 90 9.72 0.08 4.78
C LEU A 90 11.03 -0.73 4.74
N ILE A 91 11.91 -0.40 3.81
CA ILE A 91 13.22 -1.05 3.63
C ILE A 91 14.31 0.00 3.75
N LEU A 92 15.32 -0.28 4.56
CA LEU A 92 16.51 0.57 4.67
C LEU A 92 17.48 0.27 3.53
N ALA A 93 17.87 1.31 2.80
CA ALA A 93 18.92 1.25 1.79
C ALA A 93 20.33 1.30 2.45
N PRO A 94 21.35 0.71 1.83
CA PRO A 94 21.33 -0.01 0.56
C PRO A 94 20.61 -1.36 0.65
N VAL A 95 19.84 -1.70 -0.38
CA VAL A 95 19.02 -2.91 -0.39
C VAL A 95 19.46 -3.88 -1.48
N SER A 96 19.54 -5.16 -1.14
CA SER A 96 19.75 -6.21 -2.13
C SER A 96 18.43 -6.57 -2.82
N PRO A 97 18.47 -7.00 -4.10
CA PRO A 97 17.29 -7.49 -4.80
C PRO A 97 16.55 -8.60 -4.04
N GLN A 98 17.29 -9.47 -3.34
CA GLN A 98 16.73 -10.55 -2.54
C GLN A 98 15.86 -10.03 -1.40
N LYS A 99 16.26 -8.95 -0.73
CA LYS A 99 15.46 -8.32 0.32
C LYS A 99 14.17 -7.74 -0.24
N VAL A 100 14.23 -7.08 -1.41
CA VAL A 100 13.03 -6.56 -2.08
C VAL A 100 12.09 -7.71 -2.43
N MET A 101 12.61 -8.78 -3.04
CA MET A 101 11.83 -9.95 -3.38
C MET A 101 11.18 -10.62 -2.16
N ALA A 102 11.90 -10.71 -1.04
CA ALA A 102 11.35 -11.25 0.20
C ALA A 102 10.14 -10.43 0.70
N ARG A 103 10.16 -9.10 0.55
CA ARG A 103 9.03 -8.24 0.89
C ARG A 103 7.86 -8.39 -0.07
N ILE A 104 8.14 -8.49 -1.37
CA ILE A 104 7.11 -8.77 -2.39
C ILE A 104 6.44 -10.13 -2.08
N THR A 105 7.21 -11.16 -1.82
CA THR A 105 6.68 -12.49 -1.44
C THR A 105 5.84 -12.42 -0.17
N SER A 106 6.27 -11.65 0.83
CA SER A 106 5.49 -11.41 2.04
C SER A 106 4.14 -10.76 1.74
N LEU A 107 4.08 -9.78 0.83
CA LEU A 107 2.84 -9.13 0.42
C LEU A 107 1.91 -10.05 -0.37
N ILE A 108 2.45 -11.00 -1.12
CA ILE A 108 1.67 -12.01 -1.84
C ILE A 108 0.97 -12.96 -0.84
N HIS A 109 1.68 -13.42 0.19
CA HIS A 109 1.21 -14.50 1.05
C HIS A 109 0.60 -14.03 2.37
N ASN A 110 1.13 -12.96 2.96
CA ASN A 110 0.86 -12.57 4.34
C ASN A 110 0.60 -11.05 4.49
N ARG A 111 -0.11 -10.44 3.53
CA ARG A 111 -0.44 -9.03 3.65
C ARG A 111 -1.42 -8.80 4.79
N PRO A 112 -1.15 -7.86 5.72
CA PRO A 112 -2.10 -7.51 6.78
C PRO A 112 -3.40 -6.93 6.22
N GLU A 113 -4.50 -7.12 6.94
CA GLU A 113 -5.73 -6.37 6.72
C GLU A 113 -5.50 -4.88 6.99
N PHE A 114 -6.38 -4.04 6.47
CA PHE A 114 -6.30 -2.60 6.67
C PHE A 114 -7.13 -2.17 7.88
N VAL A 115 -6.55 -1.27 8.67
CA VAL A 115 -7.26 -0.53 9.70
C VAL A 115 -7.72 0.82 9.15
N VAL A 116 -8.91 1.24 9.56
CA VAL A 116 -9.50 2.52 9.18
C VAL A 116 -9.81 3.30 10.45
N THR A 117 -9.17 4.45 10.60
CA THR A 117 -9.46 5.44 11.65
C THR A 117 -9.85 6.77 11.01
N ALA A 118 -10.04 7.81 11.82
CA ALA A 118 -10.31 9.16 11.31
C ALA A 118 -9.19 9.68 10.41
N ASP A 119 -7.93 9.42 10.81
CA ASP A 119 -6.74 10.01 10.20
C ASP A 119 -5.86 9.01 9.46
N TYR A 120 -6.12 7.71 9.59
CA TYR A 120 -5.28 6.67 9.01
C TYR A 120 -6.09 5.62 8.27
N VAL A 121 -5.66 5.30 7.08
CA VAL A 121 -6.08 4.13 6.31
C VAL A 121 -4.83 3.39 5.82
N GLY A 122 -4.66 2.16 6.25
CA GLY A 122 -3.49 1.39 5.85
C GLY A 122 -3.37 0.06 6.58
N PRO A 123 -2.26 -0.67 6.33
CA PRO A 123 -2.04 -1.99 6.93
C PRO A 123 -2.04 -1.94 8.45
N ASP A 124 -2.71 -2.91 9.09
CA ASP A 124 -2.68 -3.06 10.55
C ASP A 124 -1.28 -3.50 10.99
N ARG A 125 -0.65 -2.67 11.83
CA ARG A 125 0.69 -2.89 12.36
C ARG A 125 0.71 -3.30 13.83
N ARG A 126 -0.47 -3.40 14.45
CA ARG A 126 -0.56 -3.73 15.86
C ARG A 126 -0.15 -5.19 16.07
N MET A 127 0.67 -5.42 17.10
CA MET A 127 0.92 -6.77 17.59
C MET A 127 -0.36 -7.26 18.29
N ARG A 128 -1.08 -8.18 17.66
CA ARG A 128 -2.29 -8.74 18.23
C ARG A 128 -1.97 -9.80 19.25
N THR A 129 -2.51 -9.66 20.45
CA THR A 129 -2.68 -10.76 21.40
C THR A 129 -3.91 -11.57 21.00
N ARG A 130 -3.85 -12.91 21.07
CA ARG A 130 -5.02 -13.76 20.79
C ARG A 130 -6.21 -13.33 21.66
N GLY A 131 -7.26 -12.82 21.03
CA GLY A 131 -8.49 -12.43 21.72
C GLY A 131 -9.03 -11.01 21.39
N ASP A 132 -8.22 -10.15 20.78
CA ASP A 132 -8.67 -8.81 20.41
C ASP A 132 -9.51 -8.85 19.12
N LEU A 133 -10.81 -9.04 19.29
CA LEU A 133 -11.81 -8.80 18.25
C LEU A 133 -12.06 -7.29 18.16
N GLU A 134 -11.28 -6.55 17.39
CA GLU A 134 -11.71 -5.20 17.01
C GLU A 134 -12.61 -5.28 15.77
N PRO A 135 -13.85 -4.80 15.87
CA PRO A 135 -14.65 -4.55 14.68
C PRO A 135 -14.03 -3.39 13.92
N GLY A 136 -13.57 -3.60 12.73
CA GLY A 136 -13.08 -2.46 11.95
C GLY A 136 -11.98 -2.74 10.93
N LEU A 137 -11.54 -3.99 10.76
CA LEU A 137 -10.57 -4.33 9.72
C LEU A 137 -11.25 -4.51 8.36
N VAL A 138 -10.54 -4.11 7.32
CA VAL A 138 -10.93 -4.30 5.93
C VAL A 138 -9.92 -5.23 5.27
N GLU A 139 -10.39 -6.33 4.71
CA GLU A 139 -9.57 -7.16 3.85
C GLU A 139 -9.16 -6.32 2.62
N ALA A 140 -7.86 -6.13 2.45
CA ALA A 140 -7.31 -5.35 1.36
C ALA A 140 -7.22 -6.20 0.09
N PRO A 141 -7.97 -5.91 -0.99
CA PRO A 141 -7.81 -6.58 -2.26
C PRO A 141 -6.36 -6.49 -2.74
N ASN A 142 -5.83 -7.62 -3.21
CA ASN A 142 -4.42 -7.75 -3.56
C ASN A 142 -4.26 -8.25 -4.99
N SER A 143 -4.17 -7.34 -5.96
CA SER A 143 -3.97 -7.67 -7.37
C SER A 143 -2.66 -8.41 -7.61
N LEU A 144 -1.62 -8.07 -6.84
CA LEU A 144 -0.33 -8.75 -6.91
C LEU A 144 -0.45 -10.24 -6.55
N ARG A 145 -1.17 -10.56 -5.47
CA ARG A 145 -1.47 -11.94 -5.07
C ARG A 145 -2.30 -12.66 -6.13
N SER A 146 -3.40 -12.03 -6.57
CA SER A 146 -4.32 -12.64 -7.53
C SER A 146 -3.62 -12.98 -8.85
N LYS A 147 -2.69 -12.14 -9.30
CA LYS A 147 -1.90 -12.41 -10.52
C LYS A 147 -0.76 -13.41 -10.30
N ALA A 148 -0.20 -13.48 -9.11
CA ALA A 148 0.95 -14.33 -8.82
C ALA A 148 0.58 -15.80 -8.54
N ILE A 149 -0.51 -16.05 -7.81
CA ILE A 149 -0.86 -17.39 -7.29
C ILE A 149 -2.32 -17.81 -7.48
N GLU A 150 -3.19 -16.90 -7.92
CA GLU A 150 -4.60 -17.15 -8.15
C GLU A 150 -4.93 -17.07 -9.65
N SER A 151 -6.12 -17.46 -10.03
CA SER A 151 -6.62 -17.23 -11.40
C SER A 151 -7.05 -15.78 -11.53
N TRP A 152 -6.26 -14.97 -12.25
CA TRP A 152 -6.57 -13.56 -12.45
C TRP A 152 -7.90 -13.39 -13.21
N ASN A 153 -8.83 -12.68 -12.58
CA ASN A 153 -10.08 -12.26 -13.19
C ASN A 153 -10.32 -10.77 -12.91
N HIS A 154 -10.17 -9.96 -13.94
CA HIS A 154 -10.29 -8.51 -13.83
C HIS A 154 -11.63 -8.07 -13.24
N ARG A 155 -12.74 -8.62 -13.72
CA ARG A 155 -14.09 -8.26 -13.26
C ARG A 155 -14.32 -8.64 -11.80
N GLN A 156 -13.83 -9.79 -11.38
CA GLN A 156 -13.91 -10.23 -9.99
C GLN A 156 -13.11 -9.32 -9.09
N PHE A 157 -11.88 -8.98 -9.48
CA PHE A 157 -11.03 -8.04 -8.73
C PHE A 157 -11.67 -6.64 -8.60
N GLU A 158 -12.24 -6.10 -9.69
CA GLU A 158 -12.96 -4.82 -9.67
C GLU A 158 -14.16 -4.84 -8.69
N ASN A 159 -14.87 -5.95 -8.60
CA ASN A 159 -15.97 -6.09 -7.64
C ASN A 159 -15.47 -6.15 -6.20
N GLN A 160 -14.39 -6.88 -5.92
CA GLN A 160 -13.75 -6.91 -4.61
C GLN A 160 -13.24 -5.52 -4.21
N LEU A 161 -12.61 -4.81 -5.14
CA LEU A 161 -12.10 -3.45 -4.94
C LEU A 161 -13.23 -2.48 -4.57
N LYS A 162 -14.33 -2.48 -5.32
CA LYS A 162 -15.51 -1.64 -5.01
C LYS A 162 -16.11 -1.97 -3.65
N GLY A 163 -16.21 -3.24 -3.30
CA GLY A 163 -16.70 -3.67 -1.99
C GLY A 163 -15.80 -3.18 -0.84
N ALA A 164 -14.49 -3.32 -1.00
CA ALA A 164 -13.52 -2.87 0.02
C ALA A 164 -13.50 -1.34 0.15
N ILE A 165 -13.58 -0.58 -0.95
CA ILE A 165 -13.71 0.89 -0.92
C ILE A 165 -14.99 1.29 -0.19
N GLY A 166 -16.11 0.64 -0.48
CA GLY A 166 -17.37 0.87 0.23
C GLY A 166 -17.24 0.63 1.74
N ALA A 167 -16.58 -0.46 2.14
CA ALA A 167 -16.34 -0.78 3.55
C ALA A 167 -15.45 0.29 4.25
N VAL A 168 -14.41 0.78 3.59
CA VAL A 168 -13.57 1.87 4.12
C VAL A 168 -14.39 3.15 4.31
N ASN A 169 -15.21 3.53 3.32
CA ASN A 169 -16.01 4.75 3.40
C ASN A 169 -17.06 4.67 4.53
N THR A 170 -17.74 3.55 4.69
CA THR A 170 -18.69 3.33 5.79
C THR A 170 -17.99 3.49 7.13
N ARG A 171 -16.83 2.89 7.32
CA ARG A 171 -16.09 2.99 8.58
C ARG A 171 -15.57 4.38 8.89
N LYS A 172 -15.14 5.15 7.87
CA LYS A 172 -14.79 6.56 8.07
C LYS A 172 -15.96 7.35 8.64
N ILE A 173 -17.17 7.12 8.10
CA ILE A 173 -18.40 7.80 8.57
C ILE A 173 -18.71 7.41 10.01
N ASP A 174 -18.66 6.11 10.33
CA ASP A 174 -18.93 5.60 11.68
C ASP A 174 -17.96 6.21 12.70
N ARG A 175 -16.67 6.25 12.39
CA ARG A 175 -15.64 6.85 13.27
C ARG A 175 -15.81 8.35 13.45
N GLN A 176 -16.20 9.08 12.40
CA GLN A 176 -16.51 10.50 12.52
C GLN A 176 -17.75 10.74 13.41
N ALA A 177 -18.77 9.91 13.27
CA ALA A 177 -19.96 9.99 14.12
C ALA A 177 -19.65 9.73 15.60
N GLU A 178 -18.78 8.75 15.91
CA GLU A 178 -18.33 8.45 17.28
C GLU A 178 -17.59 9.66 17.91
N ILE A 179 -16.73 10.36 17.14
CA ILE A 179 -16.00 11.54 17.62
C ILE A 179 -16.93 12.71 17.91
N ILE A 180 -18.00 12.89 17.11
CA ILE A 180 -18.96 13.98 17.29
C ILE A 180 -19.88 13.71 18.50
N ALA A 181 -20.11 12.43 18.83
CA ALA A 181 -21.02 12.00 19.92
C ALA A 181 -20.31 11.91 21.28
N SER A 182 -18.98 12.02 21.35
CA SER A 182 -18.15 11.98 22.57
C SER A 182 -17.83 13.38 23.09
#